data_557e72d38f7bfb49be0bd9afea5fdd45
#
_entry.id   557e72d38f7bfb49be0bd9afea5fdd45
#
_cell.length_a   1.000
_cell.length_b   1.000
_cell.length_c   1.000
_cell.angle_alpha   90.00
_cell.angle_beta   90.00
_cell.angle_gamma   90.00
#
_symmetry.space_group_name_H-M   'P 1'
#
loop_
_entity.id
_entity.type
_entity.pdbx_description
1 polymer ?
#
loop_
_entity_poly.entity_id
_entity_poly.type
_entity_poly.pdbx_seq_one_letter_code
_entity_poly.pdbx_strand_id
1 'polypeptide(L)'
;MDHLDLFKPETYQFADDLFKEYLKGDDPVFVGKRVHIGTDEYSNAKKEVVEKFRAFTDHYIRLVEGFGKQAVIWGALTHAKGDTPVKSENIIMNAWYNGYADPATMIKDGYQLISIPDAMVYIVPLAGYYQDYLNEVFLYKEWTPAHIGKAVFEEKHPAILGGMFAIWNDHAGNGISVKDIHHRVFPALQTLAVKTWTGKETSLPFEVYNEKRSAI
;
A
#
# COMPACT_ATOMS: atom_id res chain seq x y z
N MET A 1 16.93 9.86 -9.56
CA MET A 1 15.64 9.13 -9.78
C MET A 1 16.00 7.66 -9.73
N ASP A 2 15.43 6.93 -8.82
CA ASP A 2 15.90 5.61 -8.37
C ASP A 2 15.09 4.46 -9.00
N HIS A 3 14.65 4.67 -10.25
CA HIS A 3 13.87 3.70 -10.99
C HIS A 3 14.76 2.84 -11.88
N LEU A 4 14.39 1.57 -12.01
CA LEU A 4 15.00 0.65 -12.97
C LEU A 4 14.67 1.08 -14.42
N ASP A 5 15.63 0.94 -15.32
CA ASP A 5 15.39 1.18 -16.75
C ASP A 5 14.68 -0.03 -17.38
N LEU A 6 13.39 0.09 -17.62
CA LEU A 6 12.52 -0.99 -18.13
C LEU A 6 12.73 -1.28 -19.64
N PHE A 7 13.60 -0.54 -20.32
CA PHE A 7 13.97 -0.82 -21.71
C PHE A 7 15.14 -1.79 -21.81
N LYS A 8 15.83 -2.09 -20.70
CA LYS A 8 16.99 -2.97 -20.67
C LYS A 8 16.61 -4.40 -20.29
N PRO A 9 17.00 -5.41 -21.08
CA PRO A 9 16.80 -6.82 -20.71
C PRO A 9 17.46 -7.19 -19.38
N GLU A 10 18.60 -6.57 -19.07
CA GLU A 10 19.35 -6.79 -17.82
C GLU A 10 18.54 -6.43 -16.57
N THR A 11 17.61 -5.46 -16.70
CA THR A 11 16.68 -5.12 -15.62
C THR A 11 15.77 -6.29 -15.25
N TYR A 12 15.23 -6.96 -16.26
CA TYR A 12 14.39 -8.15 -16.05
C TYR A 12 15.23 -9.32 -15.53
N GLN A 13 16.42 -9.54 -16.08
CA GLN A 13 17.29 -10.60 -15.59
C GLN A 13 17.64 -10.42 -14.11
N PHE A 14 18.04 -9.20 -13.73
CA PHE A 14 18.33 -8.86 -12.32
C PHE A 14 17.13 -9.09 -11.39
N ALA A 15 15.96 -8.56 -11.76
CA ALA A 15 14.78 -8.65 -10.92
C ALA A 15 14.22 -10.08 -10.88
N ASP A 16 14.26 -10.83 -12.00
CA ASP A 16 13.91 -12.24 -12.07
C ASP A 16 14.78 -13.09 -11.14
N ASP A 17 16.09 -12.88 -11.16
CA ASP A 17 17.03 -13.62 -10.34
C ASP A 17 16.81 -13.30 -8.85
N LEU A 18 16.56 -12.03 -8.52
CA LEU A 18 16.23 -11.60 -7.17
C LEU A 18 14.96 -12.30 -6.65
N PHE A 19 13.86 -12.25 -7.41
CA PHE A 19 12.61 -12.92 -6.99
C PHE A 19 12.79 -14.44 -6.89
N LYS A 20 13.52 -15.07 -7.82
CA LYS A 20 13.81 -16.50 -7.79
C LYS A 20 14.62 -16.89 -6.56
N GLU A 21 15.61 -16.09 -6.17
CA GLU A 21 16.41 -16.32 -4.96
C GLU A 21 15.54 -16.42 -3.70
N TYR A 22 14.54 -15.55 -3.57
CA TYR A 22 13.68 -15.49 -2.39
C TYR A 22 12.47 -16.43 -2.42
N LEU A 23 12.03 -16.88 -3.60
CA LEU A 23 10.79 -17.64 -3.77
C LEU A 23 11.00 -19.11 -4.12
N LYS A 24 12.20 -19.49 -4.63
CA LYS A 24 12.48 -20.84 -5.14
C LYS A 24 12.97 -21.76 -4.03
N GLY A 25 12.66 -23.07 -4.16
CA GLY A 25 13.20 -24.14 -3.32
C GLY A 25 12.17 -24.66 -2.31
N ASP A 26 12.58 -25.66 -1.56
CA ASP A 26 11.73 -26.34 -0.55
C ASP A 26 11.62 -25.51 0.73
N ASP A 27 12.57 -24.60 0.98
CA ASP A 27 12.59 -23.68 2.12
C ASP A 27 12.87 -22.24 1.63
N PRO A 28 11.90 -21.61 0.95
CA PRO A 28 12.08 -20.27 0.41
C PRO A 28 12.10 -19.21 1.53
N VAL A 29 12.85 -18.12 1.32
CA VAL A 29 12.89 -17.00 2.27
C VAL A 29 11.49 -16.41 2.50
N PHE A 30 10.72 -16.25 1.44
CA PHE A 30 9.33 -15.77 1.53
C PHE A 30 8.37 -16.95 1.66
N VAL A 31 8.15 -17.39 2.89
CA VAL A 31 7.21 -18.48 3.21
C VAL A 31 5.74 -18.09 3.13
N GLY A 32 5.42 -16.80 3.25
CA GLY A 32 4.05 -16.27 3.21
C GLY A 32 3.34 -16.54 1.88
N LYS A 33 2.01 -16.52 1.92
CA LYS A 33 1.16 -16.73 0.72
C LYS A 33 1.14 -15.53 -0.23
N ARG A 34 1.58 -14.36 0.22
CA ARG A 34 1.54 -13.09 -0.52
C ARG A 34 2.93 -12.52 -0.68
N VAL A 35 3.18 -11.92 -1.84
CA VAL A 35 4.44 -11.25 -2.14
C VAL A 35 4.14 -9.89 -2.74
N HIS A 36 4.67 -8.85 -2.12
CA HIS A 36 4.56 -7.50 -2.64
C HIS A 36 5.68 -7.26 -3.66
N ILE A 37 5.32 -6.85 -4.87
CA ILE A 37 6.26 -6.65 -5.97
C ILE A 37 6.62 -5.16 -6.21
N GLY A 38 6.12 -4.26 -5.37
CA GLY A 38 6.33 -2.82 -5.53
C GLY A 38 5.42 -2.23 -6.60
N THR A 39 6.01 -1.57 -7.60
CA THR A 39 5.33 -1.00 -8.78
C THR A 39 4.47 0.23 -8.46
N ASP A 40 5.03 1.18 -7.74
CA ASP A 40 4.35 2.41 -7.33
C ASP A 40 4.54 3.57 -8.33
N GLU A 41 5.49 4.42 -8.09
CA GLU A 41 5.68 5.68 -8.82
C GLU A 41 6.59 5.51 -10.03
N TYR A 42 6.02 5.39 -11.21
CA TYR A 42 6.79 5.37 -12.45
C TYR A 42 6.35 6.50 -13.39
N SER A 43 7.23 6.92 -14.30
CA SER A 43 6.94 8.03 -15.23
C SER A 43 5.80 7.68 -16.18
N ASN A 44 4.86 8.62 -16.33
CA ASN A 44 3.79 8.56 -17.34
C ASN A 44 3.96 9.61 -18.45
N ALA A 45 5.13 10.24 -18.54
CA ALA A 45 5.40 11.32 -19.50
C ALA A 45 5.36 10.88 -20.97
N LYS A 46 5.60 9.60 -21.25
CA LYS A 46 5.57 9.03 -22.60
C LYS A 46 4.80 7.73 -22.63
N LYS A 47 4.00 7.53 -23.68
CA LYS A 47 3.20 6.31 -23.85
C LYS A 47 4.07 5.05 -23.81
N GLU A 48 5.19 5.04 -24.50
CA GLU A 48 6.10 3.89 -24.53
C GLU A 48 6.62 3.47 -23.14
N VAL A 49 6.86 4.47 -22.26
CA VAL A 49 7.28 4.24 -20.87
C VAL A 49 6.15 3.61 -20.05
N VAL A 50 4.94 4.13 -20.23
CA VAL A 50 3.73 3.59 -19.59
C VAL A 50 3.51 2.13 -20.00
N GLU A 51 3.60 1.82 -21.30
CA GLU A 51 3.41 0.45 -21.78
C GLU A 51 4.48 -0.50 -21.22
N LYS A 52 5.72 -0.06 -21.12
CA LYS A 52 6.80 -0.84 -20.48
C LYS A 52 6.54 -1.07 -18.99
N PHE A 53 6.09 -0.05 -18.26
CA PHE A 53 5.73 -0.18 -16.85
C PHE A 53 4.58 -1.17 -16.64
N ARG A 54 3.55 -1.11 -17.48
CA ARG A 54 2.42 -2.04 -17.42
C ARG A 54 2.86 -3.48 -17.72
N ALA A 55 3.68 -3.67 -18.76
CA ALA A 55 4.25 -4.97 -19.10
C ALA A 55 5.14 -5.54 -17.98
N PHE A 56 5.94 -4.70 -17.35
CA PHE A 56 6.77 -5.08 -16.19
C PHE A 56 5.89 -5.51 -15.00
N THR A 57 4.87 -4.74 -14.69
CA THR A 57 3.93 -5.07 -13.60
C THR A 57 3.25 -6.43 -13.85
N ASP A 58 2.72 -6.66 -15.06
CA ASP A 58 2.08 -7.94 -15.41
C ASP A 58 3.06 -9.11 -15.38
N HIS A 59 4.30 -8.90 -15.84
CA HIS A 59 5.34 -9.92 -15.80
C HIS A 59 5.61 -10.41 -14.37
N TYR A 60 5.79 -9.49 -13.40
CA TYR A 60 6.08 -9.89 -12.02
C TYR A 60 4.87 -10.40 -11.26
N ILE A 61 3.67 -9.98 -11.60
CA ILE A 61 2.44 -10.62 -11.12
C ILE A 61 2.47 -12.12 -11.50
N ARG A 62 2.69 -12.42 -12.77
CA ARG A 62 2.70 -13.81 -13.27
C ARG A 62 3.88 -14.63 -12.75
N LEU A 63 5.04 -13.99 -12.58
CA LEU A 63 6.21 -14.65 -12.00
C LEU A 63 5.92 -15.11 -10.57
N VAL A 64 5.36 -14.24 -9.73
CA VAL A 64 4.98 -14.56 -8.34
C VAL A 64 3.90 -15.65 -8.28
N GLU A 65 2.91 -15.58 -9.16
CA GLU A 65 1.89 -16.63 -9.28
C GLU A 65 2.48 -17.97 -9.70
N GLY A 66 3.50 -17.97 -10.55
CA GLY A 66 4.23 -19.17 -10.95
C GLY A 66 4.88 -19.90 -9.77
N PHE A 67 5.14 -19.21 -8.66
CA PHE A 67 5.57 -19.78 -7.38
C PHE A 67 4.42 -20.13 -6.44
N GLY A 68 3.16 -20.10 -6.91
CA GLY A 68 1.97 -20.42 -6.11
C GLY A 68 1.61 -19.35 -5.08
N LYS A 69 2.05 -18.10 -5.29
CA LYS A 69 1.80 -16.98 -4.38
C LYS A 69 0.87 -15.94 -4.99
N GLN A 70 0.20 -15.17 -4.16
CA GLN A 70 -0.63 -14.04 -4.57
C GLN A 70 0.21 -12.76 -4.64
N ALA A 71 0.19 -12.07 -5.77
CA ALA A 71 0.89 -10.82 -5.91
C ALA A 71 0.14 -9.67 -5.22
N VAL A 72 0.91 -8.78 -4.59
CA VAL A 72 0.46 -7.50 -4.05
C VAL A 72 1.23 -6.38 -4.74
N ILE A 73 0.55 -5.33 -5.17
CA ILE A 73 1.14 -4.20 -5.89
C ILE A 73 0.79 -2.87 -5.22
N TRP A 74 1.63 -1.86 -5.41
CA TRP A 74 1.21 -0.49 -5.17
C TRP A 74 0.29 -0.01 -6.29
N GLY A 75 -0.67 0.83 -5.92
CA GLY A 75 -1.58 1.43 -6.87
C GLY A 75 -0.89 2.48 -7.75
N ALA A 76 -0.83 2.23 -9.06
CA ALA A 76 -0.24 3.13 -10.04
C ALA A 76 -0.99 3.14 -11.40
N LEU A 77 -1.94 2.24 -11.61
CA LEU A 77 -2.48 1.98 -12.95
C LEU A 77 -3.44 3.05 -13.47
N THR A 78 -4.04 3.88 -12.62
CA THR A 78 -4.79 5.05 -13.07
C THR A 78 -3.84 6.14 -13.58
N HIS A 79 -2.67 6.29 -12.94
CA HIS A 79 -1.62 7.20 -13.38
C HIS A 79 -0.91 6.68 -14.64
N ALA A 80 -0.58 5.40 -14.68
CA ALA A 80 0.02 4.71 -15.82
C ALA A 80 -1.06 4.11 -16.74
N LYS A 81 -1.98 4.95 -17.23
CA LYS A 81 -3.06 4.54 -18.13
C LYS A 81 -2.51 4.20 -19.51
N GLY A 82 -2.66 2.94 -19.94
CA GLY A 82 -2.14 2.44 -21.21
C GLY A 82 -2.95 1.27 -21.77
N ASP A 83 -2.50 0.74 -22.90
CA ASP A 83 -3.20 -0.31 -23.65
C ASP A 83 -2.70 -1.72 -23.25
N THR A 84 -1.45 -1.84 -22.77
CA THR A 84 -0.89 -3.12 -22.29
C THR A 84 -1.73 -3.64 -21.12
N PRO A 85 -2.32 -4.84 -21.22
CA PRO A 85 -3.12 -5.40 -20.16
C PRO A 85 -2.26 -5.74 -18.93
N VAL A 86 -2.82 -5.52 -17.75
CA VAL A 86 -2.25 -5.97 -16.48
C VAL A 86 -3.27 -6.86 -15.81
N LYS A 87 -2.87 -8.05 -15.38
CA LYS A 87 -3.75 -8.99 -14.71
C LYS A 87 -4.29 -8.37 -13.41
N SER A 88 -5.59 -8.51 -13.18
CA SER A 88 -6.28 -8.01 -11.98
C SER A 88 -6.87 -9.13 -11.12
N GLU A 89 -7.24 -10.25 -11.73
CA GLU A 89 -7.82 -11.38 -11.01
C GLU A 89 -6.85 -11.94 -9.96
N ASN A 90 -7.33 -12.07 -8.72
CA ASN A 90 -6.55 -12.54 -7.57
C ASN A 90 -5.36 -11.64 -7.21
N ILE A 91 -5.40 -10.36 -7.56
CA ILE A 91 -4.34 -9.39 -7.25
C ILE A 91 -4.83 -8.41 -6.19
N ILE A 92 -3.97 -8.14 -5.21
CA ILE A 92 -4.21 -7.13 -4.18
C ILE A 92 -3.47 -5.85 -4.55
N MET A 93 -4.18 -4.73 -4.48
CA MET A 93 -3.60 -3.41 -4.74
C MET A 93 -3.68 -2.54 -3.48
N ASN A 94 -2.57 -1.96 -3.08
CA ASN A 94 -2.52 -0.94 -2.05
C ASN A 94 -2.98 0.40 -2.64
N ALA A 95 -4.19 0.83 -2.28
CA ALA A 95 -4.77 2.08 -2.76
C ALA A 95 -4.35 3.23 -1.84
N TRP A 96 -3.32 3.97 -2.26
CA TRP A 96 -2.66 5.01 -1.46
C TRP A 96 -3.01 6.44 -1.90
N TYR A 97 -3.03 6.73 -3.18
CA TYR A 97 -3.37 8.03 -3.74
C TYR A 97 -4.35 7.88 -4.91
N ASN A 98 -5.48 8.57 -4.84
CA ASN A 98 -6.54 8.43 -5.85
C ASN A 98 -6.09 8.80 -7.28
N GLY A 99 -5.11 9.69 -7.43
CA GLY A 99 -4.53 10.04 -8.72
C GLY A 99 -3.71 8.91 -9.35
N TYR A 100 -3.12 8.04 -8.53
CA TYR A 100 -2.34 6.87 -8.96
C TYR A 100 -3.21 5.62 -9.08
N ALA A 101 -4.13 5.41 -8.14
CA ALA A 101 -5.06 4.28 -8.17
C ALA A 101 -6.45 4.73 -7.71
N ASP A 102 -7.30 5.15 -8.65
CA ASP A 102 -8.69 5.45 -8.34
C ASP A 102 -9.39 4.18 -7.85
N PRO A 103 -9.86 4.14 -6.58
CA PRO A 103 -10.35 2.90 -5.98
C PRO A 103 -11.56 2.31 -6.68
N ALA A 104 -12.49 3.15 -7.16
CA ALA A 104 -13.69 2.67 -7.83
C ALA A 104 -13.35 2.03 -9.19
N THR A 105 -12.42 2.64 -9.93
CA THR A 105 -11.91 2.08 -11.19
C THR A 105 -11.19 0.76 -10.94
N MET A 106 -10.33 0.69 -9.92
CA MET A 106 -9.56 -0.53 -9.62
C MET A 106 -10.47 -1.69 -9.21
N ILE A 107 -11.50 -1.43 -8.40
CA ILE A 107 -12.50 -2.45 -8.06
C ILE A 107 -13.25 -2.93 -9.30
N LYS A 108 -13.66 -2.01 -10.17
CA LYS A 108 -14.32 -2.34 -11.45
C LYS A 108 -13.43 -3.19 -12.34
N ASP A 109 -12.13 -2.95 -12.33
CA ASP A 109 -11.13 -3.70 -13.11
C ASP A 109 -10.79 -5.07 -12.48
N GLY A 110 -11.34 -5.38 -11.30
CA GLY A 110 -11.25 -6.70 -10.67
C GLY A 110 -10.18 -6.84 -9.58
N TYR A 111 -9.53 -5.75 -9.16
CA TYR A 111 -8.57 -5.78 -8.05
C TYR A 111 -9.26 -5.85 -6.69
N GLN A 112 -8.62 -6.56 -5.75
CA GLN A 112 -8.90 -6.40 -4.33
C GLN A 112 -8.02 -5.28 -3.76
N LEU A 113 -8.55 -4.49 -2.82
CA LEU A 113 -7.84 -3.33 -2.31
C LEU A 113 -7.47 -3.47 -0.83
N ILE A 114 -6.33 -2.92 -0.47
CA ILE A 114 -5.99 -2.52 0.90
C ILE A 114 -6.00 -0.99 0.94
N SER A 115 -6.79 -0.43 1.85
CA SER A 115 -6.89 1.01 2.07
C SER A 115 -5.65 1.53 2.78
N ILE A 116 -4.90 2.42 2.14
CA ILE A 116 -3.74 3.08 2.72
C ILE A 116 -3.63 4.54 2.24
N PRO A 117 -4.72 5.35 2.35
CA PRO A 117 -4.75 6.70 1.79
C PRO A 117 -3.67 7.60 2.42
N ASP A 118 -2.79 8.14 1.59
CA ASP A 118 -1.62 8.93 1.97
C ASP A 118 -1.95 10.11 2.86
N ALA A 119 -2.97 10.88 2.52
CA ALA A 119 -3.41 12.03 3.29
C ALA A 119 -3.98 11.69 4.69
N MET A 120 -4.27 10.42 4.97
CA MET A 120 -4.94 9.99 6.20
C MET A 120 -4.07 9.11 7.10
N VAL A 121 -3.24 8.24 6.48
CA VAL A 121 -2.54 7.17 7.19
C VAL A 121 -1.04 7.10 6.88
N TYR A 122 -0.46 8.12 6.24
CA TYR A 122 0.98 8.24 6.08
C TYR A 122 1.60 9.05 7.22
N ILE A 123 2.64 8.50 7.82
CA ILE A 123 3.53 9.19 8.74
C ILE A 123 4.85 9.39 8.01
N VAL A 124 5.24 10.66 7.79
CA VAL A 124 6.52 11.01 7.15
C VAL A 124 7.22 12.03 8.06
N PRO A 125 8.02 11.56 9.02
CA PRO A 125 8.57 12.40 10.06
C PRO A 125 9.37 13.59 9.49
N LEU A 126 9.02 14.79 9.96
CA LEU A 126 9.66 16.08 9.60
C LEU A 126 9.58 16.46 8.11
N ALA A 127 8.80 15.77 7.31
CA ALA A 127 8.72 16.05 5.86
C ALA A 127 8.00 17.37 5.53
N GLY A 128 7.01 17.76 6.34
CA GLY A 128 6.23 18.99 6.12
C GLY A 128 5.14 18.89 5.05
N TYR A 129 5.22 17.94 4.13
CA TYR A 129 4.21 17.70 3.09
C TYR A 129 3.26 16.54 3.43
N TYR A 130 3.60 15.70 4.40
CA TYR A 130 2.73 14.70 5.02
C TYR A 130 2.70 14.88 6.53
N GLN A 131 1.91 14.05 7.20
CA GLN A 131 1.72 14.12 8.63
C GLN A 131 2.96 13.60 9.38
N ASP A 132 3.37 14.33 10.42
CA ASP A 132 4.39 13.88 11.37
C ASP A 132 3.78 12.91 12.39
N TYR A 133 2.52 13.14 12.76
CA TYR A 133 1.66 12.25 13.57
C TYR A 133 0.30 12.15 12.91
N LEU A 134 -0.34 10.98 12.96
CA LEU A 134 -1.69 10.83 12.42
C LEU A 134 -2.72 11.59 13.27
N ASN A 135 -3.77 12.08 12.62
CA ASN A 135 -4.92 12.65 13.30
C ASN A 135 -5.79 11.54 13.89
N GLU A 136 -5.50 11.13 15.12
CA GLU A 136 -6.14 9.99 15.73
C GLU A 136 -7.63 10.22 16.06
N VAL A 137 -8.03 11.46 16.32
CA VAL A 137 -9.46 11.80 16.50
C VAL A 137 -10.22 11.51 15.21
N PHE A 138 -9.69 11.96 14.08
CA PHE A 138 -10.25 11.66 12.76
C PHE A 138 -10.25 10.17 12.47
N LEU A 139 -9.13 9.48 12.69
CA LEU A 139 -9.03 8.03 12.46
C LEU A 139 -10.07 7.27 13.30
N TYR A 140 -10.22 7.62 14.57
CA TYR A 140 -11.13 6.93 15.45
C TYR A 140 -12.61 7.21 15.14
N LYS A 141 -12.96 8.46 14.84
CA LYS A 141 -14.35 8.88 14.64
C LYS A 141 -14.84 8.64 13.21
N GLU A 142 -14.00 8.88 12.21
CA GLU A 142 -14.44 9.02 10.82
C GLU A 142 -13.85 7.95 9.86
N TRP A 143 -12.59 7.58 10.07
CA TRP A 143 -11.92 6.69 9.12
C TRP A 143 -12.30 5.23 9.33
N THR A 144 -12.41 4.49 8.22
CA THR A 144 -12.48 3.03 8.17
C THR A 144 -11.73 2.55 6.93
N PRO A 145 -11.44 1.25 6.78
CA PRO A 145 -10.88 0.72 5.52
C PRO A 145 -11.73 1.03 4.28
N ALA A 146 -13.03 1.27 4.46
CA ALA A 146 -13.93 1.66 3.37
C ALA A 146 -13.75 3.13 2.91
N HIS A 147 -12.96 3.93 3.65
CA HIS A 147 -12.67 5.32 3.33
C HIS A 147 -11.28 5.44 2.71
N ILE A 148 -11.20 5.49 1.37
CA ILE A 148 -9.95 5.49 0.61
C ILE A 148 -9.79 6.85 -0.09
N GLY A 149 -9.06 7.77 0.54
CA GLY A 149 -8.88 9.13 0.02
C GLY A 149 -10.20 9.87 -0.14
N LYS A 150 -10.61 10.14 -1.37
CA LYS A 150 -11.90 10.80 -1.68
C LYS A 150 -13.06 9.84 -1.84
N ALA A 151 -12.79 8.55 -1.91
CA ALA A 151 -13.81 7.53 -2.12
C ALA A 151 -14.27 6.91 -0.80
N VAL A 152 -15.58 6.81 -0.61
CA VAL A 152 -16.19 6.14 0.53
C VAL A 152 -17.11 5.04 0.01
N PHE A 153 -16.85 3.82 0.44
CA PHE A 153 -17.59 2.62 0.07
C PHE A 153 -18.48 2.14 1.22
N GLU A 154 -19.31 1.16 0.94
CA GLU A 154 -20.04 0.46 1.99
C GLU A 154 -19.07 -0.27 2.93
N GLU A 155 -19.39 -0.24 4.23
CA GLU A 155 -18.65 -1.02 5.22
C GLU A 155 -18.63 -2.52 4.83
N LYS A 156 -17.49 -3.16 5.02
CA LYS A 156 -17.28 -4.57 4.65
C LYS A 156 -17.44 -4.86 3.15
N HIS A 157 -17.18 -3.87 2.30
CA HIS A 157 -17.18 -4.08 0.86
C HIS A 157 -16.24 -5.24 0.48
N PRO A 158 -16.70 -6.26 -0.30
CA PRO A 158 -15.97 -7.51 -0.50
C PRO A 158 -14.62 -7.36 -1.22
N ALA A 159 -14.45 -6.30 -1.99
CA ALA A 159 -13.18 -5.98 -2.64
C ALA A 159 -12.20 -5.22 -1.74
N ILE A 160 -12.59 -4.78 -0.53
CA ILE A 160 -11.72 -4.05 0.39
C ILE A 160 -11.35 -4.97 1.53
N LEU A 161 -10.10 -5.46 1.52
CA LEU A 161 -9.63 -6.48 2.45
C LEU A 161 -9.28 -5.93 3.83
N GLY A 162 -9.04 -4.63 3.95
CA GLY A 162 -8.66 -3.99 5.21
C GLY A 162 -7.93 -2.68 5.00
N GLY A 163 -7.28 -2.22 6.07
CA GLY A 163 -6.50 -0.99 6.06
C GLY A 163 -5.06 -1.19 6.52
N MET A 164 -4.21 -0.28 6.13
CA MET A 164 -2.81 -0.24 6.48
C MET A 164 -2.39 1.22 6.70
N PHE A 165 -1.33 1.47 7.44
CA PHE A 165 -0.65 2.75 7.46
C PHE A 165 0.81 2.59 7.05
N ALA A 166 1.47 3.66 6.65
CA ALA A 166 2.86 3.62 6.27
C ALA A 166 3.69 4.65 7.07
N ILE A 167 4.95 4.31 7.27
CA ILE A 167 5.96 5.21 7.80
C ILE A 167 7.07 5.29 6.76
N TRP A 168 7.28 6.49 6.24
CA TRP A 168 8.31 6.77 5.25
C TRP A 168 9.43 7.61 5.87
N ASN A 169 10.65 7.24 5.63
CA ASN A 169 11.82 7.92 6.17
C ASN A 169 12.51 8.77 5.11
N ASP A 170 11.76 9.65 4.45
CA ASP A 170 12.23 10.51 3.36
C ASP A 170 13.36 11.45 3.82
N HIS A 171 13.38 11.76 5.11
CA HIS A 171 14.41 12.56 5.76
C HIS A 171 15.23 11.74 6.78
N ALA A 172 15.60 10.51 6.42
CA ALA A 172 16.46 9.68 7.27
C ALA A 172 17.78 10.41 7.58
N GLY A 173 18.23 10.31 8.83
CA GLY A 173 19.44 10.99 9.30
C GLY A 173 19.22 12.38 9.93
N ASN A 174 17.98 12.90 9.96
CA ASN A 174 17.65 14.19 10.57
C ASN A 174 17.55 14.14 12.12
N GLY A 175 18.25 13.22 12.76
CA GLY A 175 18.28 13.09 14.23
C GLY A 175 17.05 12.40 14.83
N ILE A 176 16.17 11.81 14.02
CA ILE A 176 15.03 11.03 14.51
C ILE A 176 15.53 9.69 15.03
N SER A 177 15.27 9.42 16.30
CA SER A 177 15.61 8.15 16.93
C SER A 177 14.52 7.09 16.71
N VAL A 178 14.87 5.83 16.95
CA VAL A 178 13.89 4.72 16.98
C VAL A 178 12.75 5.01 17.96
N LYS A 179 13.05 5.64 19.10
CA LYS A 179 12.05 6.03 20.09
C LYS A 179 11.07 7.07 19.53
N ASP A 180 11.56 8.03 18.75
CA ASP A 180 10.70 9.04 18.10
C ASP A 180 9.78 8.41 17.08
N ILE A 181 10.25 7.40 16.35
CA ILE A 181 9.39 6.61 15.46
C ILE A 181 8.34 5.85 16.25
N HIS A 182 8.71 5.18 17.34
CA HIS A 182 7.74 4.47 18.19
C HIS A 182 6.65 5.38 18.75
N HIS A 183 6.97 6.60 19.15
CA HIS A 183 5.98 7.56 19.63
C HIS A 183 4.93 7.95 18.56
N ARG A 184 5.30 7.88 17.27
CA ARG A 184 4.38 8.13 16.16
C ARG A 184 3.54 6.90 15.82
N VAL A 185 4.17 5.73 15.88
CA VAL A 185 3.60 4.46 15.45
C VAL A 185 2.57 3.92 16.43
N PHE A 186 2.89 3.86 17.70
CA PHE A 186 2.07 3.13 18.66
C PHE A 186 0.66 3.66 18.80
N PRO A 187 0.43 4.98 18.95
CA PRO A 187 -0.93 5.50 18.97
C PRO A 187 -1.70 5.20 17.69
N ALA A 188 -1.05 5.41 16.53
CA ALA A 188 -1.64 5.16 15.21
C ALA A 188 -2.00 3.68 15.03
N LEU A 189 -1.10 2.77 15.37
CA LEU A 189 -1.28 1.32 15.27
C LEU A 189 -2.49 0.85 16.09
N GLN A 190 -2.60 1.29 17.34
CA GLN A 190 -3.71 0.93 18.22
C GLN A 190 -5.05 1.40 17.65
N THR A 191 -5.11 2.65 17.18
CA THR A 191 -6.33 3.22 16.61
C THR A 191 -6.70 2.53 15.30
N LEU A 192 -5.73 2.29 14.43
CA LEU A 192 -5.97 1.56 13.18
C LEU A 192 -6.47 0.13 13.44
N ALA A 193 -5.88 -0.58 14.41
CA ALA A 193 -6.29 -1.93 14.78
C ALA A 193 -7.76 -1.96 15.23
N VAL A 194 -8.18 -1.01 16.07
CA VAL A 194 -9.59 -0.88 16.47
C VAL A 194 -10.47 -0.65 15.25
N LYS A 195 -10.11 0.29 14.39
CA LYS A 195 -10.93 0.67 13.24
C LYS A 195 -11.00 -0.41 12.14
N THR A 196 -9.94 -1.17 11.95
CA THR A 196 -9.98 -2.32 11.03
C THR A 196 -10.83 -3.47 11.56
N TRP A 197 -10.94 -3.60 12.88
CA TRP A 197 -11.78 -4.62 13.53
C TRP A 197 -13.25 -4.21 13.63
N THR A 198 -13.52 -2.99 14.11
CA THR A 198 -14.87 -2.52 14.41
C THR A 198 -15.58 -1.83 13.23
N GLY A 199 -14.83 -1.34 12.24
CA GLY A 199 -15.38 -0.49 11.18
C GLY A 199 -15.77 0.89 11.71
N LYS A 200 -16.93 1.39 11.28
CA LYS A 200 -17.42 2.71 11.64
C LYS A 200 -17.87 2.80 13.10
N GLU A 201 -18.43 1.73 13.61
CA GLU A 201 -18.97 1.71 14.98
C GLU A 201 -17.84 1.51 16.00
N THR A 202 -17.74 2.43 16.94
CA THR A 202 -16.82 2.33 18.09
C THR A 202 -17.64 2.29 19.36
N SER A 203 -17.28 1.38 20.28
CA SER A 203 -18.03 1.15 21.52
C SER A 203 -17.82 2.22 22.60
N LEU A 204 -16.80 3.07 22.45
CA LEU A 204 -16.42 4.07 23.45
C LEU A 204 -16.30 5.46 22.82
N PRO A 205 -16.59 6.55 23.55
CA PRO A 205 -16.12 7.87 23.18
C PRO A 205 -14.61 7.93 23.04
N PHE A 206 -14.10 8.78 22.15
CA PHE A 206 -12.66 8.87 21.88
C PHE A 206 -11.84 9.16 23.15
N GLU A 207 -12.32 10.04 24.01
CA GLU A 207 -11.65 10.45 25.23
C GLU A 207 -11.44 9.25 26.18
N VAL A 208 -12.47 8.42 26.35
CA VAL A 208 -12.42 7.19 27.15
C VAL A 208 -11.52 6.14 26.50
N TYR A 209 -11.59 6.00 25.18
CA TYR A 209 -10.68 5.13 24.42
C TYR A 209 -9.22 5.56 24.59
N ASN A 210 -8.95 6.86 24.43
CA ASN A 210 -7.60 7.42 24.52
C ASN A 210 -6.99 7.25 25.92
N GLU A 211 -7.76 7.45 26.97
CA GLU A 211 -7.34 7.19 28.36
C GLU A 211 -6.95 5.71 28.56
N LYS A 212 -7.83 4.79 28.13
CA LYS A 212 -7.59 3.35 28.29
C LYS A 212 -6.39 2.85 27.51
N ARG A 213 -6.19 3.27 26.27
CA ARG A 213 -5.02 2.84 25.49
C ARG A 213 -3.69 3.38 26.00
N SER A 214 -3.70 4.56 26.62
CA SER A 214 -2.51 5.18 27.23
C SER A 214 -2.08 4.50 28.52
N ALA A 215 -2.91 3.64 29.10
CA ALA A 215 -2.62 2.87 30.30
C ALA A 215 -1.96 1.50 30.01
N ILE A 216 -1.82 1.13 28.74
CA ILE A 216 -1.16 -0.10 28.24
C ILE A 216 0.26 0.24 27.83
#